data_e6cb7c0c01f13e85e6165b4036b40d13
#
_entry.id   e6cb7c0c01f13e85e6165b4036b40d13
#
_cell.length_a   1.000
_cell.length_b   1.000
_cell.length_c   1.000
_cell.angle_alpha   90.00
_cell.angle_beta   90.00
_cell.angle_gamma   90.00
#
_symmetry.space_group_name_H-M   'P 1'
#
loop_
_entity.id
_entity.type
_entity.pdbx_description
1 polymer ?
#
loop_
_entity_poly.entity_id
_entity_poly.type
_entity_poly.pdbx_seq_one_letter_code
_entity_poly.pdbx_strand_id
1 'polypeptide(L)'
;EWAGAATRVAKNLGVAQRPDVKAIVDDAVAETAVLRNRVIGRATVDLARDNPDRLRESDLGNFVADAMRRKYAGVGVQAAITNSGGLRADILQSSTPGGEAPGEITWGEAFAVLPFGNATVIETLTYEQLVAALANGFRPPCGDVSGGTGRTPQYSGLWVEFHCDGNVPVIDNVWLAEPGPKPTTPPLGPGDTVRIVTNDFMFAGGDGYTALSGGTNVLQTGDLLLDVMIEEIERLGEITTLPPRD
;
A
#
# COMPACT_ATOMS: atom_id res chain seq x y z
N GLU A 1 -0.22 -8.48 38.04
CA GLU A 1 0.49 -9.30 37.05
C GLU A 1 -0.51 -10.20 36.36
N TRP A 2 -0.73 -9.97 35.07
CA TRP A 2 -1.58 -10.81 34.23
C TRP A 2 -0.74 -11.99 33.70
N ALA A 3 -0.84 -13.14 34.32
CA ALA A 3 -0.20 -14.39 33.86
C ALA A 3 -1.22 -15.27 33.13
N GLY A 4 -1.84 -14.75 32.09
CA GLY A 4 -2.74 -15.54 31.24
C GLY A 4 -2.05 -15.90 29.94
N ALA A 5 -2.04 -17.20 29.58
CA ALA A 5 -1.64 -17.62 28.24
C ALA A 5 -2.55 -16.92 27.19
N ALA A 6 -1.96 -16.34 26.14
CA ALA A 6 -2.72 -15.74 25.06
C ALA A 6 -3.61 -16.83 24.41
N THR A 7 -4.92 -16.68 24.56
CA THR A 7 -5.86 -17.61 23.92
C THR A 7 -5.97 -17.24 22.45
N ARG A 8 -5.48 -18.10 21.57
CA ARG A 8 -5.64 -17.94 20.13
C ARG A 8 -7.12 -18.14 19.79
N VAL A 9 -7.79 -17.10 19.32
CA VAL A 9 -9.16 -17.23 18.80
C VAL A 9 -9.07 -18.00 17.49
N ALA A 10 -9.47 -19.26 17.51
CA ALA A 10 -9.59 -20.06 16.31
C ALA A 10 -11.02 -19.97 15.77
N LYS A 11 -11.17 -19.97 14.44
CA LYS A 11 -12.49 -20.06 13.80
C LYS A 11 -13.15 -21.36 14.24
N ASN A 12 -14.20 -21.27 15.05
CA ASN A 12 -14.90 -22.45 15.55
C ASN A 12 -16.02 -22.83 14.57
N LEU A 13 -15.73 -23.75 13.67
CA LEU A 13 -16.66 -24.21 12.64
C LEU A 13 -17.82 -25.05 13.18
N GLY A 14 -17.77 -25.48 14.45
CA GLY A 14 -18.80 -26.31 15.09
C GLY A 14 -19.84 -25.54 15.89
N VAL A 15 -19.70 -24.23 16.05
CA VAL A 15 -20.66 -23.42 16.82
C VAL A 15 -21.71 -22.84 15.88
N ALA A 16 -22.98 -23.11 16.18
CA ALA A 16 -24.09 -22.51 15.45
C ALA A 16 -24.09 -20.97 15.64
N GLN A 17 -24.31 -20.26 14.55
CA GLN A 17 -24.45 -18.80 14.58
C GLN A 17 -25.71 -18.41 15.37
N ARG A 18 -25.61 -17.38 16.19
CA ARG A 18 -26.80 -16.82 16.85
C ARG A 18 -27.74 -16.23 15.79
N PRO A 19 -29.01 -16.65 15.72
CA PRO A 19 -29.92 -16.22 14.65
C PRO A 19 -30.16 -14.70 14.59
N ASP A 20 -30.23 -14.05 15.77
CA ASP A 20 -30.42 -12.61 15.88
C ASP A 20 -29.20 -11.80 15.37
N VAL A 21 -27.99 -12.26 15.67
CA VAL A 21 -26.76 -11.63 15.15
C VAL A 21 -26.62 -11.89 13.65
N LYS A 22 -26.96 -13.13 13.22
CA LYS A 22 -26.94 -13.47 11.79
C LYS A 22 -27.89 -12.60 10.99
N ALA A 23 -29.10 -12.36 11.47
CA ALA A 23 -30.07 -11.50 10.79
C ALA A 23 -29.53 -10.07 10.60
N ILE A 24 -28.94 -9.47 11.63
CA ILE A 24 -28.34 -8.12 11.53
C ILE A 24 -27.21 -8.09 10.48
N VAL A 25 -26.37 -9.12 10.45
CA VAL A 25 -25.28 -9.23 9.46
C VAL A 25 -25.84 -9.42 8.05
N ASP A 26 -26.83 -10.29 7.88
CA ASP A 26 -27.47 -10.57 6.58
C ASP A 26 -28.13 -9.29 6.01
N ASP A 27 -28.83 -8.52 6.86
CA ASP A 27 -29.45 -7.25 6.48
C ASP A 27 -28.39 -6.23 6.05
N ALA A 28 -27.31 -6.03 6.82
CA ALA A 28 -26.23 -5.14 6.48
C ALA A 28 -25.52 -5.55 5.18
N VAL A 29 -25.31 -6.85 4.96
CA VAL A 29 -24.76 -7.39 3.72
C VAL A 29 -25.70 -7.13 2.53
N ALA A 30 -27.01 -7.27 2.72
CA ALA A 30 -27.99 -7.00 1.67
C ALA A 30 -28.04 -5.51 1.30
N GLU A 31 -28.04 -4.62 2.29
CA GLU A 31 -28.03 -3.16 2.08
C GLU A 31 -26.79 -2.68 1.30
N THR A 32 -25.64 -3.26 1.59
CA THR A 32 -24.37 -2.86 0.94
C THR A 32 -24.11 -3.60 -0.38
N ALA A 33 -24.87 -4.63 -0.73
CA ALA A 33 -24.58 -5.52 -1.86
C ALA A 33 -24.47 -4.78 -3.19
N VAL A 34 -25.31 -3.78 -3.45
CA VAL A 34 -25.29 -3.00 -4.71
C VAL A 34 -23.95 -2.30 -4.90
N LEU A 35 -23.43 -1.64 -3.86
CA LEU A 35 -22.14 -0.99 -3.92
C LEU A 35 -21.00 -1.99 -3.93
N ARG A 36 -21.05 -2.94 -3.01
CA ARG A 36 -19.96 -3.91 -2.82
C ARG A 36 -19.72 -4.76 -4.07
N ASN A 37 -20.79 -5.18 -4.76
CA ASN A 37 -20.68 -6.04 -5.94
C ASN A 37 -20.60 -5.25 -7.24
N ARG A 38 -20.50 -3.92 -7.19
CA ARG A 38 -20.27 -3.09 -8.37
C ARG A 38 -18.91 -3.43 -8.99
N VAL A 39 -18.92 -3.90 -10.22
CA VAL A 39 -17.68 -4.13 -11.00
C VAL A 39 -17.07 -2.77 -11.34
N ILE A 40 -15.79 -2.61 -11.07
CA ILE A 40 -15.01 -1.39 -11.29
C ILE A 40 -13.90 -1.56 -12.33
N GLY A 41 -13.63 -2.78 -12.76
CA GLY A 41 -12.63 -3.10 -13.78
C GLY A 41 -12.39 -4.59 -13.88
N ARG A 42 -11.32 -4.94 -14.58
CA ARG A 42 -10.91 -6.34 -14.79
C ARG A 42 -9.41 -6.50 -14.59
N ALA A 43 -8.97 -7.72 -14.26
CA ALA A 43 -7.56 -8.10 -14.27
C ALA A 43 -7.38 -9.48 -14.91
N THR A 44 -6.35 -9.64 -15.70
CA THR A 44 -5.91 -10.93 -16.25
C THR A 44 -4.72 -11.50 -15.47
N VAL A 45 -4.30 -10.78 -14.44
CA VAL A 45 -3.20 -11.13 -13.53
C VAL A 45 -3.66 -10.94 -12.08
N ASP A 46 -3.06 -11.64 -11.15
CA ASP A 46 -3.31 -11.45 -9.74
C ASP A 46 -2.61 -10.16 -9.25
N LEU A 47 -3.33 -9.33 -8.51
CA LEU A 47 -2.78 -8.21 -7.77
C LEU A 47 -2.58 -8.67 -6.33
N ALA A 48 -1.45 -9.30 -6.09
CA ALA A 48 -1.15 -9.91 -4.81
C ALA A 48 -0.21 -9.05 -3.96
N ARG A 49 -0.34 -9.18 -2.65
CA ARG A 49 0.62 -8.58 -1.71
C ARG A 49 1.94 -9.36 -1.66
N ASP A 50 1.96 -10.62 -2.15
CA ASP A 50 3.07 -11.57 -2.21
C ASP A 50 3.78 -11.85 -0.88
N ASN A 51 3.36 -11.21 0.20
CA ASN A 51 4.24 -10.97 1.30
C ASN A 51 3.48 -10.73 2.61
N PRO A 52 3.00 -11.79 3.26
CA PRO A 52 2.33 -11.66 4.55
C PRO A 52 3.27 -11.11 5.64
N ASP A 53 4.59 -11.22 5.46
CA ASP A 53 5.63 -10.73 6.35
C ASP A 53 6.05 -9.27 6.06
N ARG A 54 5.66 -8.71 4.90
CA ARG A 54 5.92 -7.32 4.49
C ARG A 54 7.41 -6.95 4.44
N LEU A 55 8.23 -7.86 3.94
CA LEU A 55 9.69 -7.68 3.85
C LEU A 55 10.16 -7.16 2.50
N ARG A 56 9.26 -6.99 1.54
CA ARG A 56 9.56 -6.56 0.16
C ARG A 56 8.39 -5.84 -0.46
N GLU A 57 8.60 -5.30 -1.63
CA GLU A 57 7.54 -4.79 -2.49
C GLU A 57 6.59 -5.91 -2.94
N SER A 58 5.41 -5.50 -3.38
CA SER A 58 4.40 -6.40 -3.91
C SER A 58 3.73 -5.77 -5.12
N ASP A 59 3.22 -6.61 -6.03
CA ASP A 59 2.52 -6.15 -7.23
C ASP A 59 1.34 -5.22 -6.89
N LEU A 60 0.54 -5.61 -5.90
CA LEU A 60 -0.57 -4.78 -5.44
C LEU A 60 -0.09 -3.45 -4.82
N GLY A 61 0.99 -3.51 -4.03
CA GLY A 61 1.54 -2.31 -3.40
C GLY A 61 2.09 -1.33 -4.42
N ASN A 62 2.80 -1.84 -5.41
CA ASN A 62 3.32 -1.06 -6.52
C ASN A 62 2.20 -0.45 -7.36
N PHE A 63 1.13 -1.22 -7.63
CA PHE A 63 -0.06 -0.71 -8.32
C PHE A 63 -0.70 0.46 -7.57
N VAL A 64 -0.88 0.35 -6.24
CA VAL A 64 -1.44 1.42 -5.41
C VAL A 64 -0.53 2.66 -5.42
N ALA A 65 0.79 2.47 -5.28
CA ALA A 65 1.74 3.57 -5.33
C ALA A 65 1.75 4.26 -6.71
N ASP A 66 1.64 3.49 -7.81
CA ASP A 66 1.51 4.05 -9.16
C ASP A 66 0.23 4.86 -9.33
N ALA A 67 -0.90 4.36 -8.84
CA ALA A 67 -2.17 5.07 -8.85
C ALA A 67 -2.06 6.42 -8.14
N MET A 68 -1.48 6.43 -6.93
CA MET A 68 -1.22 7.65 -6.17
C MET A 68 -0.37 8.65 -6.96
N ARG A 69 0.79 8.23 -7.45
CA ARG A 69 1.71 9.11 -8.19
C ARG A 69 1.07 9.66 -9.44
N ARG A 70 0.38 8.82 -10.21
CA ARG A 70 -0.25 9.20 -11.47
C ARG A 70 -1.36 10.21 -11.27
N LYS A 71 -2.22 10.03 -10.26
CA LYS A 71 -3.31 10.95 -9.95
C LYS A 71 -2.81 12.38 -9.74
N TYR A 72 -1.67 12.54 -9.09
CA TYR A 72 -1.16 13.85 -8.71
C TYR A 72 0.04 14.34 -9.56
N ALA A 73 0.37 13.64 -10.64
CA ALA A 73 1.46 14.06 -11.54
C ALA A 73 1.26 15.50 -12.07
N GLY A 74 0.02 15.89 -12.36
CA GLY A 74 -0.34 17.23 -12.85
C GLY A 74 -0.07 18.37 -11.86
N VAL A 75 0.12 18.07 -10.57
CA VAL A 75 0.48 19.05 -9.53
C VAL A 75 1.93 18.88 -9.06
N GLY A 76 2.74 18.21 -9.87
CA GLY A 76 4.20 18.10 -9.71
C GLY A 76 4.64 16.99 -8.76
N VAL A 77 3.78 16.03 -8.41
CA VAL A 77 4.19 14.84 -7.64
C VAL A 77 5.12 13.98 -8.50
N GLN A 78 6.28 13.66 -7.96
CA GLN A 78 7.35 12.92 -8.62
C GLN A 78 7.41 11.46 -8.14
N ALA A 79 7.06 11.23 -6.87
CA ALA A 79 7.08 9.90 -6.28
C ALA A 79 5.89 9.69 -5.35
N ALA A 80 5.57 8.43 -5.09
CA ALA A 80 4.59 8.01 -4.09
C ALA A 80 5.20 7.00 -3.14
N ILE A 81 4.79 7.05 -1.88
CA ILE A 81 5.20 6.08 -0.85
C ILE A 81 3.98 5.71 -0.03
N THR A 82 3.68 4.42 0.07
CA THR A 82 2.63 3.90 0.95
C THR A 82 3.12 2.69 1.75
N ASN A 83 2.48 2.41 2.88
CA ASN A 83 2.90 1.33 3.76
C ASN A 83 2.27 -0.01 3.36
N SER A 84 3.07 -1.06 3.35
CA SER A 84 2.59 -2.42 3.12
C SER A 84 1.52 -2.87 4.12
N GLY A 85 1.56 -2.32 5.35
CA GLY A 85 0.57 -2.57 6.38
C GLY A 85 -0.83 -2.06 6.06
N GLY A 86 -0.95 -1.07 5.18
CA GLY A 86 -2.21 -0.53 4.68
C GLY A 86 -2.97 -1.49 3.77
N LEU A 87 -2.27 -2.41 3.12
CA LEU A 87 -2.84 -3.40 2.19
C LEU A 87 -3.33 -4.63 2.97
N ARG A 88 -4.63 -4.93 2.94
CA ARG A 88 -5.25 -5.93 3.82
C ARG A 88 -5.75 -7.18 3.12
N ALA A 89 -5.95 -7.13 1.81
CA ALA A 89 -6.42 -8.26 0.99
C ALA A 89 -5.64 -8.31 -0.32
N ASP A 90 -5.77 -9.39 -1.05
CA ASP A 90 -5.31 -9.55 -2.42
C ASP A 90 -6.50 -9.42 -3.37
N ILE A 91 -6.28 -9.03 -4.61
CA ILE A 91 -7.25 -9.13 -5.70
C ILE A 91 -6.78 -10.26 -6.61
N LEU A 92 -7.46 -11.39 -6.56
CA LEU A 92 -7.07 -12.58 -7.31
C LEU A 92 -8.03 -12.77 -8.49
N GLN A 93 -7.48 -13.03 -9.68
CA GLN A 93 -8.26 -13.26 -10.89
C GLN A 93 -9.33 -14.36 -10.72
N SER A 94 -9.04 -15.36 -9.91
CA SER A 94 -9.95 -16.49 -9.67
C SER A 94 -10.96 -16.21 -8.56
N SER A 95 -10.86 -15.10 -7.84
CA SER A 95 -11.77 -14.75 -6.74
C SER A 95 -13.05 -14.13 -7.28
N THR A 96 -14.20 -14.52 -6.75
CA THR A 96 -15.51 -14.02 -7.15
C THR A 96 -16.42 -13.84 -5.93
N PRO A 97 -16.01 -13.01 -4.93
CA PRO A 97 -16.71 -12.93 -3.64
C PRO A 97 -18.11 -12.31 -3.71
N GLY A 98 -18.41 -11.54 -4.76
CA GLY A 98 -19.71 -10.93 -4.99
C GLY A 98 -20.56 -11.69 -6.03
N GLY A 99 -20.04 -12.78 -6.62
CA GLY A 99 -20.68 -13.53 -7.69
C GLY A 99 -20.39 -12.99 -9.10
N GLU A 100 -19.42 -12.09 -9.24
CA GLU A 100 -18.89 -11.56 -10.50
C GLU A 100 -18.19 -12.65 -11.32
N ALA A 101 -17.92 -12.37 -12.59
CA ALA A 101 -17.16 -13.29 -13.43
C ALA A 101 -15.65 -13.27 -13.04
N PRO A 102 -14.94 -14.40 -13.23
CA PRO A 102 -13.50 -14.44 -13.00
C PRO A 102 -12.77 -13.31 -13.75
N GLY A 103 -11.87 -12.66 -13.05
CA GLY A 103 -11.13 -11.50 -13.54
C GLY A 103 -11.86 -10.17 -13.42
N GLU A 104 -13.14 -10.12 -13.10
CA GLU A 104 -13.79 -8.86 -12.73
C GLU A 104 -13.36 -8.45 -11.33
N ILE A 105 -13.13 -7.15 -11.17
CA ILE A 105 -12.77 -6.54 -9.88
C ILE A 105 -13.97 -5.77 -9.37
N THR A 106 -14.37 -6.03 -8.13
CA THR A 106 -15.48 -5.35 -7.48
C THR A 106 -15.01 -4.22 -6.56
N TRP A 107 -15.89 -3.25 -6.29
CA TRP A 107 -15.66 -2.24 -5.27
C TRP A 107 -15.38 -2.87 -3.90
N GLY A 108 -16.04 -3.97 -3.58
CA GLY A 108 -15.85 -4.68 -2.32
C GLY A 108 -14.46 -5.28 -2.16
N GLU A 109 -13.86 -5.79 -3.24
CA GLU A 109 -12.48 -6.25 -3.22
C GLU A 109 -11.51 -5.09 -3.04
N ALA A 110 -11.71 -3.97 -3.75
CA ALA A 110 -10.92 -2.76 -3.55
C ALA A 110 -11.01 -2.25 -2.10
N PHE A 111 -12.21 -2.23 -1.52
CA PHE A 111 -12.41 -1.87 -0.11
C PHE A 111 -11.72 -2.85 0.85
N ALA A 112 -11.73 -4.15 0.54
CA ALA A 112 -11.01 -5.13 1.35
C ALA A 112 -9.48 -4.93 1.31
N VAL A 113 -8.94 -4.40 0.21
CA VAL A 113 -7.53 -4.00 0.12
C VAL A 113 -7.23 -2.79 1.01
N LEU A 114 -8.02 -1.73 0.95
CA LEU A 114 -7.79 -0.43 1.61
C LEU A 114 -8.95 -0.01 2.53
N PRO A 115 -9.19 -0.75 3.64
CA PRO A 115 -10.40 -0.55 4.45
C PRO A 115 -10.31 0.59 5.49
N PHE A 116 -9.18 1.28 5.61
CA PHE A 116 -8.94 2.20 6.73
C PHE A 116 -9.47 3.62 6.53
N GLY A 117 -9.89 3.98 5.31
CA GLY A 117 -10.33 5.35 5.03
C GLY A 117 -9.21 6.39 5.09
N ASN A 118 -7.96 5.99 4.90
CA ASN A 118 -6.84 6.92 4.84
C ASN A 118 -6.99 7.89 3.67
N ALA A 119 -6.72 9.16 3.91
CA ALA A 119 -6.63 10.19 2.89
C ALA A 119 -5.21 10.34 2.36
N THR A 120 -5.08 10.82 1.12
CA THR A 120 -3.77 11.12 0.54
C THR A 120 -3.27 12.50 1.00
N VAL A 121 -1.95 12.59 1.18
CA VAL A 121 -1.23 13.81 1.57
C VAL A 121 -0.07 14.01 0.61
N ILE A 122 0.07 15.23 0.08
CA ILE A 122 1.19 15.63 -0.78
C ILE A 122 2.10 16.53 0.02
N GLU A 123 3.41 16.28 -0.07
CA GLU A 123 4.43 17.07 0.62
C GLU A 123 5.71 17.13 -0.19
N THR A 124 6.60 18.04 0.18
CA THR A 124 7.95 18.15 -0.36
C THR A 124 8.96 17.75 0.72
N LEU A 125 9.70 16.70 0.44
CA LEU A 125 10.78 16.21 1.30
C LEU A 125 12.14 16.71 0.83
N THR A 126 13.06 16.93 1.74
CA THR A 126 14.49 17.01 1.42
C THR A 126 15.02 15.60 1.11
N TYR A 127 16.18 15.53 0.46
CA TYR A 127 16.88 14.27 0.23
C TYR A 127 17.07 13.48 1.53
N GLU A 128 17.49 14.15 2.61
CA GLU A 128 17.74 13.53 3.90
C GLU A 128 16.47 12.95 4.53
N GLN A 129 15.33 13.63 4.38
CA GLN A 129 14.03 13.14 4.85
C GLN A 129 13.58 11.93 4.05
N LEU A 130 13.76 11.96 2.73
CA LEU A 130 13.44 10.83 1.86
C LEU A 130 14.29 9.61 2.21
N VAL A 131 15.61 9.77 2.35
CA VAL A 131 16.52 8.71 2.77
C VAL A 131 16.15 8.14 4.13
N ALA A 132 15.80 8.99 5.10
CA ALA A 132 15.38 8.54 6.43
C ALA A 132 14.06 7.75 6.39
N ALA A 133 13.10 8.16 5.56
CA ALA A 133 11.85 7.43 5.37
C ALA A 133 12.09 6.05 4.74
N LEU A 134 12.91 5.97 3.68
CA LEU A 134 13.28 4.72 3.03
C LEU A 134 14.03 3.79 3.99
N ALA A 135 15.02 4.30 4.71
CA ALA A 135 15.78 3.53 5.71
C ALA A 135 14.86 2.97 6.82
N ASN A 136 13.85 3.71 7.26
CA ASN A 136 12.87 3.17 8.20
C ASN A 136 12.12 1.98 7.62
N GLY A 137 11.75 2.03 6.35
CA GLY A 137 11.02 0.97 5.68
C GLY A 137 11.85 -0.29 5.40
N PHE A 138 13.14 -0.14 5.11
CA PHE A 138 14.04 -1.26 4.82
C PHE A 138 14.68 -1.90 6.07
N ARG A 139 14.33 -1.44 7.27
CA ARG A 139 14.81 -2.08 8.52
C ARG A 139 14.57 -3.59 8.59
N PRO A 140 13.36 -4.10 8.25
CA PRO A 140 13.10 -5.52 8.37
C PRO A 140 13.97 -6.42 7.49
N PRO A 141 14.25 -6.09 6.21
CA PRO A 141 15.18 -6.90 5.41
C PRO A 141 16.60 -6.94 5.98
N CYS A 142 17.02 -5.89 6.70
CA CYS A 142 18.35 -5.78 7.29
C CYS A 142 18.43 -6.28 8.73
N GLY A 143 17.32 -6.57 9.38
CA GLY A 143 17.28 -6.90 10.80
C GLY A 143 16.66 -8.24 11.13
N ASP A 144 16.67 -8.54 12.42
CA ASP A 144 15.93 -9.66 12.96
C ASP A 144 14.43 -9.37 12.88
N VAL A 145 13.74 -10.11 12.02
CA VAL A 145 12.29 -10.09 11.89
C VAL A 145 11.59 -11.03 12.87
N SER A 146 12.32 -11.59 13.84
CA SER A 146 11.79 -12.47 14.85
C SER A 146 10.71 -11.75 15.67
N GLY A 147 9.46 -12.05 15.38
CA GLY A 147 8.29 -11.54 16.09
C GLY A 147 7.67 -10.25 15.57
N GLY A 148 8.15 -9.67 14.46
CA GLY A 148 7.57 -8.51 13.83
C GLY A 148 7.15 -8.76 12.37
N THR A 149 6.08 -8.10 11.93
CA THR A 149 5.80 -7.96 10.51
C THR A 149 6.70 -6.86 9.95
N GLY A 150 7.26 -7.07 8.75
CA GLY A 150 7.99 -6.05 8.03
C GLY A 150 7.17 -4.79 7.76
N ARG A 151 7.83 -3.76 7.29
CA ARG A 151 7.23 -2.46 6.94
C ARG A 151 7.82 -1.87 5.67
N THR A 152 8.35 -2.73 4.79
CA THR A 152 8.91 -2.28 3.52
C THR A 152 7.89 -1.40 2.80
N PRO A 153 8.26 -0.18 2.40
CA PRO A 153 7.36 0.71 1.72
C PRO A 153 7.02 0.16 0.33
N GLN A 154 5.85 0.48 -0.12
CA GLN A 154 5.46 0.34 -1.51
C GLN A 154 5.63 1.72 -2.14
N TYR A 155 6.39 1.84 -3.21
CA TYR A 155 6.70 3.15 -3.78
C TYR A 155 6.63 3.16 -5.31
N SER A 156 6.53 4.36 -5.85
CA SER A 156 6.49 4.62 -7.28
C SER A 156 7.31 5.86 -7.61
N GLY A 157 7.98 5.86 -8.77
CA GLY A 157 8.79 6.98 -9.21
C GLY A 157 10.18 7.06 -8.56
N LEU A 158 10.58 6.04 -7.83
CA LEU A 158 11.89 5.94 -7.19
C LEU A 158 12.60 4.66 -7.67
N TRP A 159 13.91 4.75 -7.77
CA TRP A 159 14.82 3.61 -7.87
C TRP A 159 15.83 3.72 -6.71
N VAL A 160 15.97 2.68 -5.91
CA VAL A 160 16.67 2.74 -4.62
C VAL A 160 17.74 1.66 -4.54
N GLU A 161 18.96 2.04 -4.25
CA GLU A 161 20.02 1.11 -3.84
C GLU A 161 20.22 1.21 -2.33
N PHE A 162 20.27 0.06 -1.68
CA PHE A 162 20.61 -0.01 -0.27
C PHE A 162 21.41 -1.28 0.04
N HIS A 163 22.13 -1.26 1.13
CA HIS A 163 22.75 -2.45 1.72
C HIS A 163 22.47 -2.52 3.22
N CYS A 164 22.74 -3.67 3.80
CA CYS A 164 22.61 -3.85 5.25
C CYS A 164 24.00 -3.80 5.90
N ASP A 165 24.24 -2.83 6.79
CA ASP A 165 25.37 -2.85 7.70
C ASP A 165 24.92 -3.50 9.03
N GLY A 166 25.18 -4.79 9.15
CA GLY A 166 24.58 -5.59 10.20
C GLY A 166 23.05 -5.62 10.07
N ASN A 167 22.37 -5.04 11.06
CA ASN A 167 20.90 -4.94 11.10
C ASN A 167 20.40 -3.52 10.74
N VAL A 168 21.24 -2.67 10.16
CA VAL A 168 20.88 -1.29 9.83
C VAL A 168 20.87 -1.13 8.32
N PRO A 169 19.74 -0.69 7.73
CA PRO A 169 19.72 -0.34 6.32
C PRO A 169 20.47 0.96 6.06
N VAL A 170 21.34 0.94 5.08
CA VAL A 170 22.06 2.09 4.56
C VAL A 170 21.56 2.32 3.14
N ILE A 171 20.99 3.49 2.89
CA ILE A 171 20.57 3.89 1.55
C ILE A 171 21.81 4.42 0.82
N ASP A 172 22.22 3.73 -0.23
CA ASP A 172 23.40 4.10 -1.01
C ASP A 172 23.07 5.18 -2.03
N ASN A 173 21.99 4.99 -2.78
CA ASN A 173 21.58 5.91 -3.83
C ASN A 173 20.06 5.88 -4.00
N VAL A 174 19.51 7.03 -4.40
CA VAL A 174 18.09 7.18 -4.77
C VAL A 174 18.01 7.96 -6.08
N TRP A 175 17.20 7.51 -7.01
CA TRP A 175 16.89 8.22 -8.25
C TRP A 175 15.39 8.46 -8.36
N LEU A 176 15.02 9.54 -9.02
CA LEU A 176 13.67 9.70 -9.59
C LEU A 176 13.66 8.94 -10.91
N ALA A 177 12.98 7.81 -10.96
CA ALA A 177 12.95 6.95 -12.13
C ALA A 177 11.67 6.13 -12.20
N GLU A 178 11.27 5.80 -13.43
CA GLU A 178 10.27 4.77 -13.69
C GLU A 178 10.86 3.38 -13.43
N PRO A 179 10.00 2.36 -13.18
CA PRO A 179 10.44 0.98 -13.06
C PRO A 179 11.26 0.52 -14.27
N GLY A 180 12.37 -0.16 -14.03
CA GLY A 180 13.22 -0.63 -15.12
C GLY A 180 14.70 -0.75 -14.70
N PRO A 181 15.63 -0.77 -15.67
CA PRO A 181 17.05 -0.90 -15.38
C PRO A 181 17.55 0.30 -14.58
N LYS A 182 18.64 0.08 -13.82
CA LYS A 182 19.30 1.13 -13.05
C LYS A 182 19.50 2.41 -13.88
N PRO A 183 19.07 3.57 -13.38
CA PRO A 183 19.26 4.83 -14.08
C PRO A 183 20.73 5.14 -14.29
N THR A 184 21.05 5.75 -15.42
CA THR A 184 22.40 6.22 -15.76
C THR A 184 22.61 7.71 -15.43
N THR A 185 21.55 8.40 -15.04
CA THR A 185 21.61 9.78 -14.54
C THR A 185 22.25 9.84 -13.16
N PRO A 186 22.74 10.98 -12.71
CA PRO A 186 23.18 11.13 -11.32
C PRO A 186 22.03 10.84 -10.34
N PRO A 187 22.30 10.19 -9.18
CA PRO A 187 21.31 10.03 -8.12
C PRO A 187 21.00 11.37 -7.47
N LEU A 188 19.89 11.40 -6.73
CA LEU A 188 19.58 12.50 -5.80
C LEU A 188 20.68 12.65 -4.75
N GLY A 189 20.87 13.86 -4.26
CA GLY A 189 21.87 14.16 -3.25
C GLY A 189 21.48 15.33 -2.34
N PRO A 190 22.38 15.72 -1.42
CA PRO A 190 22.15 16.84 -0.51
C PRO A 190 21.76 18.11 -1.26
N GLY A 191 20.68 18.74 -0.82
CA GLY A 191 20.10 19.94 -1.44
C GLY A 191 18.98 19.66 -2.42
N ASP A 192 18.80 18.43 -2.88
CA ASP A 192 17.65 18.06 -3.69
C ASP A 192 16.37 17.95 -2.84
N THR A 193 15.25 18.20 -3.49
CA THR A 193 13.94 18.01 -2.89
C THR A 193 13.05 17.19 -3.81
N VAL A 194 12.16 16.39 -3.23
CA VAL A 194 11.23 15.54 -3.96
C VAL A 194 9.82 15.82 -3.48
N ARG A 195 8.92 16.11 -4.43
CA ARG A 195 7.50 16.24 -4.14
C ARG A 195 6.85 14.86 -4.21
N ILE A 196 6.38 14.38 -3.08
CA ILE A 196 5.79 13.05 -2.94
C ILE A 196 4.31 13.10 -2.59
N VAL A 197 3.62 11.99 -2.82
CA VAL A 197 2.33 11.69 -2.21
C VAL A 197 2.47 10.49 -1.29
N THR A 198 1.85 10.58 -0.11
CA THR A 198 1.74 9.49 0.88
C THR A 198 0.31 9.44 1.44
N ASN A 199 0.05 8.61 2.44
CA ASN A 199 -1.22 8.62 3.15
C ASN A 199 -1.10 9.33 4.51
N ASP A 200 -2.21 9.78 5.05
CA ASP A 200 -2.29 10.54 6.30
C ASP A 200 -1.74 9.77 7.51
N PHE A 201 -1.88 8.44 7.54
CA PHE A 201 -1.31 7.61 8.60
C PHE A 201 0.22 7.66 8.59
N MET A 202 0.86 7.52 7.42
CA MET A 202 2.32 7.62 7.31
C MET A 202 2.82 9.04 7.54
N PHE A 203 2.11 10.05 7.01
CA PHE A 203 2.40 11.46 7.24
C PHE A 203 2.41 11.80 8.73
N ALA A 204 1.49 11.22 9.52
CA ALA A 204 1.48 11.36 10.97
C ALA A 204 2.57 10.56 11.71
N GLY A 205 3.48 9.90 11.01
CA GLY A 205 4.56 9.09 11.58
C GLY A 205 4.18 7.64 11.87
N GLY A 206 3.05 7.17 11.35
CA GLY A 206 2.63 5.77 11.45
C GLY A 206 3.69 4.80 10.92
N ASP A 207 3.75 3.60 11.47
CA ASP A 207 4.79 2.59 11.19
C ASP A 207 6.25 3.09 11.38
N GLY A 208 6.44 4.20 12.13
CA GLY A 208 7.73 4.79 12.39
C GLY A 208 8.27 5.72 11.30
N TYR A 209 7.46 6.07 10.30
CA TYR A 209 7.84 6.98 9.21
C TYR A 209 7.86 8.46 9.65
N THR A 210 8.51 8.75 10.78
CA THR A 210 8.53 10.08 11.39
C THR A 210 9.17 11.17 10.51
N ALA A 211 10.03 10.79 9.55
CA ALA A 211 10.63 11.71 8.60
C ALA A 211 9.60 12.39 7.69
N LEU A 212 8.47 11.71 7.40
CA LEU A 212 7.40 12.24 6.56
C LEU A 212 6.66 13.41 7.23
N SER A 213 6.57 13.44 8.57
CA SER A 213 5.89 14.54 9.28
C SER A 213 6.68 15.88 9.23
N GLY A 214 7.90 15.85 8.71
CA GLY A 214 8.77 17.03 8.58
C GLY A 214 8.76 17.68 7.20
N GLY A 215 7.95 17.20 6.27
CA GLY A 215 7.86 17.75 4.92
C GLY A 215 7.30 19.16 4.87
N THR A 216 7.58 19.85 3.77
CA THR A 216 7.10 21.21 3.50
C THR A 216 6.06 21.21 2.37
N ASN A 217 5.41 22.36 2.12
CA ASN A 217 4.39 22.50 1.07
C ASN A 217 3.30 21.42 1.15
N VAL A 218 2.87 21.12 2.38
CA VAL A 218 1.90 20.05 2.68
C VAL A 218 0.53 20.41 2.12
N LEU A 219 -0.07 19.48 1.40
CA LEU A 219 -1.44 19.54 0.91
C LEU A 219 -2.19 18.26 1.32
N GLN A 220 -3.15 18.41 2.22
CA GLN A 220 -4.13 17.35 2.48
C GLN A 220 -5.17 17.41 1.37
N THR A 221 -5.21 16.40 0.52
CA THR A 221 -6.02 16.43 -0.71
C THR A 221 -7.51 16.25 -0.43
N GLY A 222 -7.83 15.51 0.65
CA GLY A 222 -9.19 15.07 0.96
C GLY A 222 -9.63 13.82 0.18
N ASP A 223 -8.83 13.37 -0.79
CA ASP A 223 -9.13 12.15 -1.55
C ASP A 223 -8.79 10.92 -0.71
N LEU A 224 -9.71 9.97 -0.62
CA LEU A 224 -9.44 8.69 0.03
C LEU A 224 -8.50 7.85 -0.84
N LEU A 225 -7.55 7.19 -0.23
CA LEU A 225 -6.62 6.29 -0.93
C LEU A 225 -7.35 5.16 -1.68
N LEU A 226 -8.47 4.69 -1.11
CA LEU A 226 -9.36 3.74 -1.78
C LEU A 226 -9.90 4.30 -3.09
N ASP A 227 -10.40 5.53 -3.09
CA ASP A 227 -10.96 6.15 -4.29
C ASP A 227 -9.88 6.38 -5.36
N VAL A 228 -8.67 6.75 -4.95
CA VAL A 228 -7.50 6.86 -5.85
C VAL A 228 -7.21 5.53 -6.56
N MET A 229 -7.24 4.42 -5.82
CA MET A 229 -7.05 3.09 -6.40
C MET A 229 -8.21 2.70 -7.34
N ILE A 230 -9.46 2.97 -6.95
CA ILE A 230 -10.64 2.68 -7.77
C ILE A 230 -10.60 3.47 -9.08
N GLU A 231 -10.32 4.77 -9.02
CA GLU A 231 -10.19 5.61 -10.22
C GLU A 231 -9.14 5.08 -11.19
N GLU A 232 -8.03 4.56 -10.68
CA GLU A 232 -6.99 3.97 -11.54
C GLU A 232 -7.46 2.65 -12.17
N ILE A 233 -8.16 1.78 -11.43
CA ILE A 233 -8.75 0.55 -11.96
C ILE A 233 -9.77 0.90 -13.06
N GLU A 234 -10.67 1.84 -12.80
CA GLU A 234 -11.70 2.28 -13.76
C GLU A 234 -11.08 2.94 -15.00
N ARG A 235 -10.01 3.73 -14.83
CA ARG A 235 -9.27 4.37 -15.92
C ARG A 235 -8.60 3.36 -16.85
N LEU A 236 -8.02 2.30 -16.29
CA LEU A 236 -7.37 1.23 -17.07
C LEU A 236 -8.41 0.32 -17.75
N GLY A 237 -9.55 0.11 -17.10
CA GLY A 237 -10.58 -0.83 -17.52
C GLY A 237 -10.15 -2.28 -17.39
N GLU A 238 -8.96 -2.63 -17.90
CA GLU A 238 -8.37 -3.96 -17.78
C GLU A 238 -6.88 -3.88 -17.41
N ILE A 239 -6.48 -4.63 -16.40
CA ILE A 239 -5.10 -4.75 -15.91
C ILE A 239 -4.53 -6.07 -16.45
N THR A 240 -3.61 -5.97 -17.40
CA THR A 240 -3.04 -7.14 -18.09
C THR A 240 -1.62 -7.44 -17.68
N THR A 241 -0.89 -6.45 -17.20
CA THR A 241 0.51 -6.55 -16.78
C THR A 241 0.78 -5.55 -15.67
N LEU A 242 1.69 -5.90 -14.80
CA LEU A 242 2.25 -4.99 -13.81
C LEU A 242 3.71 -4.73 -14.16
N PRO A 243 4.20 -3.50 -14.01
CA PRO A 243 5.60 -3.22 -14.27
C PRO A 243 6.47 -4.10 -13.37
N PRO A 244 7.46 -4.82 -13.93
CA PRO A 244 8.43 -5.53 -13.09
C PRO A 244 9.19 -4.50 -12.25
N ARG A 245 9.36 -4.81 -10.99
CA ARG A 245 10.21 -4.06 -10.07
C ARG A 245 11.18 -5.04 -9.42
N ASP A 246 12.43 -4.68 -9.46
CA ASP A 246 13.54 -5.49 -8.91
C ASP A 246 13.80 -5.16 -7.45
#